data_d851423ccb3d5efd641a66d1dee55b18
#
_entry.id   d851423ccb3d5efd641a66d1dee55b18
#
_cell.length_a   1.000
_cell.length_b   1.000
_cell.length_c   1.000
_cell.angle_alpha   90.00
_cell.angle_beta   90.00
_cell.angle_gamma   90.00
#
_symmetry.space_group_name_H-M   'P 1'
#
loop_
_entity.id
_entity.type
_entity.pdbx_description
1 polymer ?
#
loop_
_entity_poly.entity_id
_entity_poly.type
_entity_poly.pdbx_seq_one_letter_code
_entity_poly.pdbx_strand_id
1 'polypeptide(L)'
;MLLSPLSARLDIKSGHAVFSGSQNLGLVLDSHGAPLLHQYYFPTEQLLYVQWFGNITAESVVAGARAVLVTQERLQVPLLLNDKHRATGDWSEALEWLEFEWLPQSCRYGLRAFAYVFVPDLHNQLASVEFVSRCNPQLAIQVFYDTSVARAWLHEQLPQ
;
A
#
# COMPACT_ATOMS: atom_id res chain seq x y z
N MET A 1 19.45 18.33 -7.90
CA MET A 1 18.39 18.86 -8.76
C MET A 1 17.07 18.76 -8.02
N LEU A 2 16.58 19.88 -7.53
CA LEU A 2 15.31 19.96 -6.80
C LEU A 2 14.17 19.68 -7.77
N LEU A 3 13.52 18.53 -7.62
CA LEU A 3 12.29 18.26 -8.35
C LEU A 3 11.22 19.25 -7.89
N SER A 4 10.75 19.99 -8.84
CA SER A 4 9.81 21.09 -8.69
C SER A 4 8.53 20.69 -7.95
N PRO A 5 7.98 21.55 -7.10
CA PRO A 5 6.76 21.29 -6.34
C PRO A 5 5.47 21.23 -7.18
N LEU A 6 5.57 21.18 -8.51
CA LEU A 6 4.43 21.20 -9.43
C LEU A 6 3.61 19.90 -9.43
N SER A 7 4.24 18.76 -9.14
CA SER A 7 3.51 17.48 -9.03
C SER A 7 2.63 17.41 -7.79
N ALA A 8 3.03 18.09 -6.72
CA ALA A 8 2.25 18.17 -5.48
C ALA A 8 1.04 19.13 -5.60
N ARG A 9 1.05 20.05 -6.57
CA ARG A 9 -0.01 21.06 -6.69
C ARG A 9 -1.29 20.57 -7.39
N LEU A 10 -1.22 19.49 -8.16
CA LEU A 10 -2.41 18.96 -8.86
C LEU A 10 -3.32 18.13 -7.93
N ASP A 11 -2.78 17.59 -6.85
CA ASP A 11 -3.54 16.84 -5.86
C ASP A 11 -4.10 17.70 -4.71
N ILE A 12 -3.84 19.00 -4.71
CA ILE A 12 -4.10 19.88 -3.56
C ILE A 12 -5.59 20.07 -3.24
N LYS A 13 -6.49 19.89 -4.18
CA LYS A 13 -7.93 20.12 -3.90
C LYS A 13 -8.68 18.89 -3.36
N SER A 14 -8.19 17.68 -3.63
CA SER A 14 -8.76 16.45 -3.05
C SER A 14 -7.81 15.76 -2.07
N GLY A 15 -6.51 16.05 -2.14
CA GLY A 15 -5.46 15.37 -1.39
C GLY A 15 -5.18 15.92 0.02
N HIS A 16 -5.55 17.16 0.34
CA HIS A 16 -5.23 17.75 1.64
C HIS A 16 -5.87 17.02 2.81
N ALA A 17 -7.11 16.52 2.66
CA ALA A 17 -7.78 15.76 3.70
C ALA A 17 -7.18 14.36 3.90
N VAL A 18 -6.65 13.73 2.83
CA VAL A 18 -6.09 12.38 2.88
C VAL A 18 -4.74 12.36 3.58
N PHE A 19 -3.88 13.35 3.34
CA PHE A 19 -2.50 13.37 3.85
C PHE A 19 -2.28 14.27 5.07
N SER A 20 -3.33 14.95 5.55
CA SER A 20 -3.26 15.76 6.77
C SER A 20 -2.90 14.90 7.98
N GLY A 21 -1.90 15.35 8.76
CA GLY A 21 -1.40 14.63 9.93
C GLY A 21 -0.45 13.47 9.61
N SER A 22 -0.07 13.28 8.36
CA SER A 22 0.89 12.25 7.97
C SER A 22 2.34 12.72 8.02
N GLN A 23 3.22 11.75 8.19
CA GLN A 23 4.65 11.88 7.96
C GLN A 23 4.99 11.31 6.59
N ASN A 24 5.60 12.10 5.72
CA ASN A 24 6.06 11.65 4.41
C ASN A 24 7.34 10.81 4.62
N LEU A 25 7.27 9.52 4.30
CA LEU A 25 8.40 8.60 4.44
C LEU A 25 9.22 8.46 3.16
N GLY A 26 8.77 9.06 2.06
CA GLY A 26 9.52 9.12 0.82
C GLY A 26 8.98 8.26 -0.30
N LEU A 27 9.59 8.47 -1.45
CA LEU A 27 9.28 7.85 -2.73
C LEU A 27 10.28 6.72 -2.99
N VAL A 28 9.77 5.56 -3.41
CA VAL A 28 10.58 4.44 -3.91
C VAL A 28 10.49 4.42 -5.41
N LEU A 29 11.63 4.33 -6.08
CA LEU A 29 11.73 4.26 -7.54
C LEU A 29 11.85 2.81 -8.00
N ASP A 30 11.36 2.54 -9.21
CA ASP A 30 11.60 1.26 -9.86
C ASP A 30 13.03 1.15 -10.45
N SER A 31 13.34 0.03 -11.08
CA SER A 31 14.65 -0.21 -11.68
C SER A 31 15.01 0.73 -12.83
N HIS A 32 14.02 1.44 -13.39
CA HIS A 32 14.20 2.43 -14.46
C HIS A 32 14.22 3.88 -13.95
N GLY A 33 14.12 4.09 -12.63
CA GLY A 33 14.11 5.41 -12.01
C GLY A 33 12.75 6.10 -12.04
N ALA A 34 11.67 5.39 -12.38
CA ALA A 34 10.32 5.92 -12.34
C ALA A 34 9.69 5.70 -10.94
N PRO A 35 8.73 6.55 -10.53
CA PRO A 35 8.01 6.35 -9.28
C PRO A 35 7.33 4.97 -9.22
N LEU A 36 7.60 4.21 -8.16
CA LEU A 36 6.97 2.92 -7.91
C LEU A 36 5.93 3.03 -6.79
N LEU A 37 6.32 3.56 -5.65
CA LEU A 37 5.40 3.80 -4.55
C LEU A 37 5.87 4.95 -3.67
N HIS A 38 4.93 5.53 -2.94
CA HIS A 38 5.17 6.59 -1.96
C HIS A 38 4.55 6.18 -0.63
N GLN A 39 5.31 6.29 0.46
CA GLN A 39 4.88 5.88 1.79
C GLN A 39 4.57 7.09 2.67
N TYR A 40 3.45 7.02 3.38
CA TYR A 40 3.01 8.01 4.37
C TYR A 40 2.62 7.29 5.66
N TYR A 41 3.09 7.80 6.79
CA TYR A 41 2.72 7.27 8.09
C TYR A 41 1.79 8.23 8.81
N PHE A 42 0.66 7.70 9.29
CA PHE A 42 -0.33 8.44 10.10
C PHE A 42 -0.25 7.95 11.55
N PRO A 43 0.50 8.65 12.42
CA PRO A 43 0.72 8.18 13.80
C PRO A 43 -0.56 8.03 14.61
N THR A 44 -1.48 8.99 14.49
CA THR A 44 -2.76 8.98 15.21
C THR A 44 -3.64 7.80 14.82
N GLU A 45 -3.63 7.42 13.54
CA GLU A 45 -4.40 6.28 13.02
C GLU A 45 -3.64 4.95 13.12
N GLN A 46 -2.37 4.98 13.46
CA GLN A 46 -1.46 3.82 13.41
C GLN A 46 -1.48 3.14 12.03
N LEU A 47 -1.46 3.95 10.99
CA LEU A 47 -1.65 3.53 9.60
C LEU A 47 -0.44 3.84 8.74
N LEU A 48 0.06 2.84 8.03
CA LEU A 48 0.97 3.01 6.91
C LEU A 48 0.17 3.05 5.62
N TYR A 49 0.23 4.19 4.93
CA TYR A 49 -0.43 4.42 3.65
C TYR A 49 0.60 4.32 2.53
N VAL A 50 0.40 3.41 1.59
CA VAL A 50 1.31 3.17 0.47
C VAL A 50 0.58 3.43 -0.83
N GLN A 51 1.00 4.44 -1.56
CA GLN A 51 0.45 4.80 -2.87
C GLN A 51 1.35 4.21 -3.96
N TRP A 52 0.77 3.38 -4.83
CA TRP A 52 1.47 2.72 -5.93
C TRP A 52 1.25 3.44 -7.25
N PHE A 53 2.26 3.39 -8.15
CA PHE A 53 2.24 4.10 -9.42
C PHE A 53 2.68 3.23 -10.59
N GLY A 54 2.12 3.52 -11.77
CA GLY A 54 2.57 2.98 -13.04
C GLY A 54 2.10 1.57 -13.33
N ASN A 55 2.65 0.98 -14.37
CA ASN A 55 2.37 -0.40 -14.75
C ASN A 55 3.28 -1.33 -13.95
N ILE A 56 2.74 -1.87 -12.86
CA ILE A 56 3.50 -2.71 -11.92
C ILE A 56 3.58 -4.15 -12.40
N THR A 57 4.76 -4.73 -12.27
CA THR A 57 5.06 -6.12 -12.59
C THR A 57 5.29 -6.92 -11.30
N ALA A 58 5.38 -8.25 -11.40
CA ALA A 58 5.74 -9.08 -10.26
C ALA A 58 7.08 -8.65 -9.64
N GLU A 59 8.10 -8.37 -10.45
CA GLU A 59 9.40 -7.89 -9.98
C GLU A 59 9.29 -6.57 -9.22
N SER A 60 8.55 -5.59 -9.76
CA SER A 60 8.37 -4.30 -9.10
C SER A 60 7.55 -4.41 -7.81
N VAL A 61 6.55 -5.29 -7.78
CA VAL A 61 5.76 -5.54 -6.56
C VAL A 61 6.63 -6.16 -5.46
N VAL A 62 7.48 -7.12 -5.78
CA VAL A 62 8.43 -7.71 -4.81
C VAL A 62 9.37 -6.62 -4.28
N ALA A 63 9.96 -5.81 -5.15
CA ALA A 63 10.86 -4.72 -4.75
C ALA A 63 10.16 -3.70 -3.85
N GLY A 64 8.96 -3.29 -4.22
CA GLY A 64 8.16 -2.35 -3.42
C GLY A 64 7.73 -2.93 -2.08
N ALA A 65 7.29 -4.19 -2.06
CA ALA A 65 6.90 -4.88 -0.83
C ALA A 65 8.07 -5.06 0.13
N ARG A 66 9.29 -5.28 -0.37
CA ARG A 66 10.51 -5.28 0.45
C ARG A 66 10.77 -3.91 1.09
N ALA A 67 10.58 -2.84 0.34
CA ALA A 67 10.71 -1.47 0.88
C ALA A 67 9.66 -1.20 1.98
N VAL A 68 8.44 -1.67 1.79
CA VAL A 68 7.38 -1.58 2.80
C VAL A 68 7.73 -2.38 4.05
N LEU A 69 8.31 -3.57 3.91
CA LEU A 69 8.78 -4.39 5.05
C LEU A 69 9.79 -3.65 5.92
N VAL A 70 10.75 -2.94 5.31
CA VAL A 70 11.73 -2.13 6.05
C VAL A 70 11.05 -1.08 6.92
N THR A 71 10.02 -0.43 6.38
CA THR A 71 9.21 0.54 7.12
C THR A 71 8.41 -0.13 8.24
N GLN A 72 7.79 -1.28 7.95
CA GLN A 72 7.02 -2.05 8.94
C GLN A 72 7.89 -2.53 10.10
N GLU A 73 9.10 -3.00 9.82
CA GLU A 73 10.06 -3.39 10.85
C GLU A 73 10.39 -2.23 11.78
N ARG A 74 10.68 -1.06 11.20
CA ARG A 74 11.05 0.13 11.95
C ARG A 74 9.89 0.70 12.78
N LEU A 75 8.68 0.75 12.22
CA LEU A 75 7.55 1.45 12.83
C LEU A 75 6.59 0.52 13.59
N GLN A 76 6.62 -0.79 13.31
CA GLN A 76 5.72 -1.79 13.94
C GLN A 76 4.24 -1.39 13.77
N VAL A 77 3.84 -1.00 12.55
CA VAL A 77 2.52 -0.42 12.25
C VAL A 77 1.47 -1.52 12.09
N PRO A 78 0.34 -1.47 12.83
CA PRO A 78 -0.68 -2.53 12.75
C PRO A 78 -1.58 -2.45 11.52
N LEU A 79 -1.70 -1.28 10.89
CA LEU A 79 -2.59 -1.08 9.76
C LEU A 79 -1.82 -0.70 8.50
N LEU A 80 -2.19 -1.31 7.37
CA LEU A 80 -1.61 -1.04 6.06
C LEU A 80 -2.71 -0.78 5.05
N LEU A 81 -2.59 0.32 4.28
CA LEU A 81 -3.44 0.60 3.15
C LEU A 81 -2.59 0.69 1.88
N ASN A 82 -2.83 -0.21 0.94
CA ASN A 82 -2.26 -0.14 -0.40
C ASN A 82 -3.24 0.54 -1.35
N ASP A 83 -2.91 1.77 -1.72
CA ASP A 83 -3.67 2.54 -2.69
C ASP A 83 -3.09 2.33 -4.09
N LYS A 84 -3.84 1.64 -4.94
CA LYS A 84 -3.47 1.32 -6.31
C LYS A 84 -4.29 2.09 -7.35
N HIS A 85 -4.89 3.22 -6.97
CA HIS A 85 -5.64 4.07 -7.90
C HIS A 85 -4.80 4.55 -9.10
N ARG A 86 -3.48 4.68 -8.93
CA ARG A 86 -2.55 5.15 -9.96
C ARG A 86 -1.68 4.03 -10.51
N ALA A 87 -2.02 2.77 -10.23
CA ALA A 87 -1.28 1.61 -10.68
C ALA A 87 -2.13 0.72 -11.57
N THR A 88 -1.48 0.13 -12.55
CA THR A 88 -2.04 -0.89 -13.46
C THR A 88 -1.10 -2.08 -13.51
N GLY A 89 -1.44 -3.12 -14.22
CA GLY A 89 -0.56 -4.23 -14.52
C GLY A 89 -0.88 -5.52 -13.79
N ASP A 90 -0.27 -6.60 -14.28
CA ASP A 90 -0.39 -7.95 -13.74
C ASP A 90 0.84 -8.30 -12.92
N TRP A 91 0.65 -8.55 -11.64
CA TRP A 91 1.69 -8.96 -10.71
C TRP A 91 1.40 -10.32 -10.06
N SER A 92 0.56 -11.13 -10.71
CA SER A 92 0.14 -12.43 -10.19
C SER A 92 1.30 -13.39 -9.92
N GLU A 93 2.40 -13.30 -10.67
CA GLU A 93 3.59 -14.11 -10.41
C GLU A 93 4.29 -13.80 -9.08
N ALA A 94 3.98 -12.68 -8.43
CA ALA A 94 4.49 -12.35 -7.11
C ALA A 94 3.67 -12.95 -5.96
N LEU A 95 2.51 -13.54 -6.22
CA LEU A 95 1.57 -14.01 -5.20
C LEU A 95 2.17 -15.01 -4.23
N GLU A 96 2.92 -15.98 -4.73
CA GLU A 96 3.56 -17.00 -3.89
C GLU A 96 4.59 -16.37 -2.93
N TRP A 97 5.42 -15.48 -3.44
CA TRP A 97 6.39 -14.76 -2.61
C TRP A 97 5.69 -13.87 -1.56
N LEU A 98 4.63 -13.17 -1.94
CA LEU A 98 3.86 -12.34 -1.02
C LEU A 98 3.22 -13.17 0.10
N GLU A 99 2.66 -14.35 -0.24
CA GLU A 99 2.02 -15.24 0.72
C GLU A 99 3.02 -15.87 1.69
N PHE A 100 4.13 -16.40 1.19
CA PHE A 100 5.05 -17.21 1.99
C PHE A 100 6.24 -16.44 2.56
N GLU A 101 6.62 -15.30 1.98
CA GLU A 101 7.74 -14.50 2.45
C GLU A 101 7.30 -13.17 3.08
N TRP A 102 6.53 -12.38 2.35
CA TRP A 102 6.13 -11.05 2.82
C TRP A 102 5.15 -11.10 3.98
N LEU A 103 4.07 -11.87 3.85
CA LEU A 103 2.99 -11.91 4.84
C LEU A 103 3.46 -12.35 6.23
N PRO A 104 4.23 -13.45 6.38
CA PRO A 104 4.72 -13.86 7.70
C PRO A 104 5.61 -12.80 8.36
N GLN A 105 6.45 -12.12 7.57
CA GLN A 105 7.30 -11.05 8.09
C GLN A 105 6.49 -9.83 8.50
N SER A 106 5.51 -9.42 7.70
CA SER A 106 4.62 -8.31 8.03
C SER A 106 3.84 -8.56 9.31
N CYS A 107 3.32 -9.77 9.49
CA CYS A 107 2.62 -10.17 10.72
C CYS A 107 3.57 -10.17 11.93
N ARG A 108 4.81 -10.58 11.74
CA ARG A 108 5.84 -10.55 12.79
C ARG A 108 6.17 -9.11 13.21
N TYR A 109 6.10 -8.17 12.28
CA TYR A 109 6.28 -6.73 12.55
C TYR A 109 5.00 -6.04 13.04
N GLY A 110 3.96 -6.81 13.38
CA GLY A 110 2.76 -6.30 14.04
C GLY A 110 1.59 -5.98 13.14
N LEU A 111 1.64 -6.32 11.84
CA LEU A 111 0.52 -6.10 10.93
C LEU A 111 -0.71 -6.91 11.39
N ARG A 112 -1.88 -6.24 11.49
CA ARG A 112 -3.15 -6.83 11.91
C ARG A 112 -4.24 -6.75 10.86
N ALA A 113 -4.23 -5.69 10.06
CA ALA A 113 -5.23 -5.50 9.02
C ALA A 113 -4.63 -4.78 7.81
N PHE A 114 -5.13 -5.15 6.64
CA PHE A 114 -4.63 -4.70 5.37
C PHE A 114 -5.77 -4.40 4.40
N ALA A 115 -5.79 -3.20 3.84
CA ALA A 115 -6.78 -2.79 2.85
C ALA A 115 -6.12 -2.57 1.49
N TYR A 116 -6.77 -3.07 0.44
CA TYR A 116 -6.46 -2.73 -0.94
C TYR A 116 -7.50 -1.76 -1.49
N VAL A 117 -7.03 -0.68 -2.12
CA VAL A 117 -7.89 0.23 -2.87
C VAL A 117 -7.40 0.28 -4.31
N PHE A 118 -8.29 0.06 -5.28
CA PHE A 118 -7.90 0.06 -6.69
C PHE A 118 -8.95 0.68 -7.60
N VAL A 119 -8.50 1.09 -8.79
CA VAL A 119 -9.36 1.45 -9.92
C VAL A 119 -9.62 0.21 -10.80
N PRO A 120 -10.60 0.28 -11.69
CA PRO A 120 -10.89 -0.82 -12.62
C PRO A 120 -9.76 -1.04 -13.63
N ASP A 121 -8.75 -1.79 -13.22
CA ASP A 121 -7.80 -2.47 -14.09
C ASP A 121 -7.91 -3.95 -13.78
N LEU A 122 -8.38 -4.71 -14.74
CA LEU A 122 -8.74 -6.11 -14.57
C LEU A 122 -7.58 -6.95 -14.01
N HIS A 123 -6.38 -6.80 -14.56
CA HIS A 123 -5.23 -7.60 -14.14
C HIS A 123 -4.79 -7.29 -12.71
N ASN A 124 -4.71 -6.02 -12.36
CA ASN A 124 -4.37 -5.60 -11.00
C ASN A 124 -5.46 -6.03 -10.01
N GLN A 125 -6.73 -5.89 -10.39
CA GLN A 125 -7.86 -6.32 -9.57
C GLN A 125 -7.85 -7.82 -9.32
N LEU A 126 -7.66 -8.64 -10.34
CA LEU A 126 -7.61 -10.10 -10.21
C LEU A 126 -6.47 -10.55 -9.31
N ALA A 127 -5.28 -9.99 -9.47
CA ALA A 127 -4.13 -10.30 -8.61
C ALA A 127 -4.41 -9.91 -7.15
N SER A 128 -5.01 -8.76 -6.91
CA SER A 128 -5.36 -8.30 -5.55
C SER A 128 -6.42 -9.18 -4.90
N VAL A 129 -7.47 -9.57 -5.63
CA VAL A 129 -8.51 -10.46 -5.12
C VAL A 129 -7.96 -11.84 -4.81
N GLU A 130 -7.09 -12.39 -5.66
CA GLU A 130 -6.44 -13.66 -5.42
C GLU A 130 -5.53 -13.62 -4.19
N PHE A 131 -4.75 -12.55 -4.02
CA PHE A 131 -3.92 -12.35 -2.83
C PHE A 131 -4.76 -12.32 -1.56
N VAL A 132 -5.84 -11.56 -1.54
CA VAL A 132 -6.77 -11.51 -0.40
C VAL A 132 -7.32 -12.90 -0.07
N SER A 133 -7.72 -13.65 -1.09
CA SER A 133 -8.23 -15.03 -0.91
C SER A 133 -7.20 -15.95 -0.25
N ARG A 134 -5.92 -15.86 -0.65
CA ARG A 134 -4.84 -16.68 -0.09
C ARG A 134 -4.50 -16.30 1.35
N CYS A 135 -4.61 -15.03 1.71
CA CYS A 135 -4.13 -14.51 3.00
C CYS A 135 -5.25 -14.35 4.06
N ASN A 136 -6.51 -14.36 3.65
CA ASN A 136 -7.65 -14.03 4.49
C ASN A 136 -7.72 -14.82 5.82
N PRO A 137 -7.39 -16.14 5.92
CA PRO A 137 -7.41 -16.85 7.20
C PRO A 137 -6.37 -16.37 8.21
N GLN A 138 -5.32 -15.68 7.76
CA GLN A 138 -4.17 -15.28 8.58
C GLN A 138 -4.24 -13.83 9.03
N LEU A 139 -4.95 -12.99 8.29
CA LEU A 139 -4.95 -11.55 8.44
C LEU A 139 -6.31 -10.98 8.01
N ALA A 140 -6.79 -9.92 8.68
CA ALA A 140 -7.96 -9.19 8.23
C ALA A 140 -7.58 -8.39 6.97
N ILE A 141 -8.02 -8.85 5.81
CA ILE A 141 -7.75 -8.21 4.52
C ILE A 141 -9.07 -7.97 3.79
N GLN A 142 -9.22 -6.77 3.23
CA GLN A 142 -10.40 -6.43 2.42
C GLN A 142 -10.02 -5.50 1.27
N VAL A 143 -10.82 -5.60 0.20
CA VAL A 143 -10.68 -4.82 -1.02
C VAL A 143 -11.74 -3.72 -1.06
N PHE A 144 -11.34 -2.54 -1.49
CA PHE A 144 -12.18 -1.34 -1.57
C PHE A 144 -11.98 -0.61 -2.88
N TYR A 145 -12.93 0.26 -3.22
CA TYR A 145 -12.84 1.19 -4.36
C TYR A 145 -12.69 2.65 -3.92
N ASP A 146 -12.83 2.91 -2.63
CA ASP A 146 -12.76 4.24 -2.04
C ASP A 146 -11.81 4.24 -0.84
N THR A 147 -10.87 5.18 -0.83
CA THR A 147 -9.84 5.29 0.19
C THR A 147 -10.42 5.64 1.57
N SER A 148 -11.43 6.50 1.63
CA SER A 148 -12.02 6.90 2.91
C SER A 148 -12.79 5.74 3.56
N VAL A 149 -13.47 4.92 2.77
CA VAL A 149 -14.14 3.71 3.25
C VAL A 149 -13.13 2.69 3.76
N ALA A 150 -12.02 2.50 3.03
CA ALA A 150 -10.94 1.62 3.44
C ALA A 150 -10.31 2.05 4.77
N ARG A 151 -10.05 3.35 4.95
CA ARG A 151 -9.50 3.90 6.21
C ARG A 151 -10.45 3.70 7.38
N ALA A 152 -11.74 3.93 7.18
CA ALA A 152 -12.75 3.70 8.21
C ALA A 152 -12.78 2.22 8.65
N TRP A 153 -12.76 1.31 7.69
CA TRP A 153 -12.72 -0.13 7.97
C TRP A 153 -11.45 -0.52 8.73
N LEU A 154 -10.29 -0.02 8.31
CA LEU A 154 -9.03 -0.30 9.01
C LEU A 154 -9.06 0.18 10.46
N HIS A 155 -9.60 1.35 10.70
CA HIS A 155 -9.71 1.92 12.04
C HIS A 155 -10.53 1.00 12.97
N GLU A 156 -11.57 0.36 12.45
CA GLU A 156 -12.41 -0.60 13.20
C GLU A 156 -11.66 -1.89 13.57
N GLN A 157 -10.55 -2.20 12.90
CA GLN A 157 -9.79 -3.43 13.15
C GLN A 157 -8.87 -3.32 14.36
N LEU A 158 -8.64 -2.14 14.89
CA LEU A 158 -7.87 -1.97 16.13
C LEU A 158 -8.75 -2.17 17.36
N PRO A 159 -8.22 -2.77 18.44
CA PRO A 159 -8.93 -2.86 19.70
C PRO A 159 -9.28 -1.46 20.22
N GLN A 160 -10.51 -1.29 20.69
CA GLN A 160 -10.99 -0.05 21.30
C GLN A 160 -10.47 0.05 22.72
#